data_931a936393973e2fe907f1102c174d47
#
_entry.id   931a936393973e2fe907f1102c174d47
#
_cell.length_a   1.000
_cell.length_b   1.000
_cell.length_c   1.000
_cell.angle_alpha   90.00
_cell.angle_beta   90.00
_cell.angle_gamma   90.00
#
_symmetry.space_group_name_H-M   'P 1'
#
loop_
_entity.id
_entity.type
_entity.pdbx_description
1 polymer ?
#
loop_
_entity_poly.entity_id
_entity_poly.type
_entity_poly.pdbx_seq_one_letter_code
_entity_poly.pdbx_strand_id
1 'polypeptide(L)'
;MKKWLPAVALVAAFVASLYVGATQIDNFWSALFNPDSNEILWQIRFPRVTAAVIVGAALAVAGLLAQGACNNAVAEPAILGTAAGASFGAVLAISAGLVQVGTIGAIACGTIGALLTTSLTFKLAAIRGALSSFGLILVGIAVSAIFTALVGIASAMVSRADARSISFWSFGSLALITPDNLIGVAITTVIGIAIAWKICRSKSAQ
;
A
#
# COMPACT_ATOMS: atom_id res chain seq x y z
N MET A 1 21.12 4.96 22.79
CA MET A 1 19.73 4.45 22.79
C MET A 1 19.74 2.99 22.34
N LYS A 2 19.03 2.11 23.03
CA LYS A 2 19.04 0.65 22.76
C LYS A 2 18.39 0.37 21.39
N LYS A 3 19.20 0.00 20.40
CA LYS A 3 18.77 -0.30 19.01
C LYS A 3 17.72 -1.42 18.89
N TRP A 4 17.55 -2.19 19.95
CA TRP A 4 16.60 -3.29 20.05
C TRP A 4 15.17 -2.88 20.42
N LEU A 5 14.97 -1.70 20.97
CA LEU A 5 13.66 -1.26 21.46
C LEU A 5 12.57 -1.27 20.38
N PRO A 6 12.81 -0.76 19.15
CA PRO A 6 11.80 -0.80 18.09
C PRO A 6 11.45 -2.23 17.65
N ALA A 7 12.46 -3.12 17.58
CA ALA A 7 12.23 -4.51 17.21
C ALA A 7 11.42 -5.26 18.26
N VAL A 8 11.74 -5.07 19.54
CA VAL A 8 10.97 -5.64 20.65
C VAL A 8 9.54 -5.09 20.66
N ALA A 9 9.37 -3.80 20.46
CA ALA A 9 8.05 -3.17 20.39
C ALA A 9 7.22 -3.74 19.23
N LEU A 10 7.83 -3.95 18.04
CA LEU A 10 7.16 -4.55 16.89
C LEU A 10 6.69 -5.99 17.19
N VAL A 11 7.56 -6.81 17.77
CA VAL A 11 7.22 -8.20 18.14
C VAL A 11 6.11 -8.22 19.19
N ALA A 12 6.21 -7.37 20.21
CA ALA A 12 5.19 -7.26 21.25
C ALA A 12 3.84 -6.82 20.66
N ALA A 13 3.83 -5.82 19.77
CA ALA A 13 2.63 -5.36 19.07
C ALA A 13 2.04 -6.46 18.18
N PHE A 14 2.88 -7.22 17.47
CA PHE A 14 2.44 -8.36 16.64
C PHE A 14 1.71 -9.41 17.48
N VAL A 15 2.34 -9.87 18.57
CA VAL A 15 1.76 -10.88 19.47
C VAL A 15 0.49 -10.34 20.14
N ALA A 16 0.51 -9.09 20.62
CA ALA A 16 -0.65 -8.46 21.23
C ALA A 16 -1.83 -8.38 20.25
N SER A 17 -1.57 -8.05 18.98
CA SER A 17 -2.60 -7.96 17.94
C SER A 17 -3.20 -9.32 17.57
N LEU A 18 -2.47 -10.41 17.74
CA LEU A 18 -3.02 -11.76 17.59
C LEU A 18 -3.91 -12.15 18.78
N TYR A 19 -3.51 -11.73 19.98
CA TYR A 19 -4.24 -12.06 21.22
C TYR A 19 -5.49 -11.22 21.39
N VAL A 20 -5.39 -9.90 21.23
CA VAL A 20 -6.49 -8.95 21.45
C VAL A 20 -7.39 -8.87 20.22
N GLY A 21 -8.71 -9.01 20.40
CA GLY A 21 -9.68 -8.85 19.32
C GLY A 21 -11.12 -8.92 19.85
N ALA A 22 -12.09 -8.60 18.99
CA ALA A 22 -13.51 -8.57 19.34
C ALA A 22 -14.05 -9.94 19.82
N THR A 23 -13.46 -11.04 19.32
CA THR A 23 -13.80 -12.41 19.72
C THR A 23 -12.69 -12.95 20.60
N GLN A 24 -13.03 -13.47 21.78
CA GLN A 24 -12.07 -14.13 22.64
C GLN A 24 -11.69 -15.49 22.05
N ILE A 25 -10.42 -15.83 22.13
CA ILE A 25 -9.88 -17.14 21.71
C ILE A 25 -9.59 -17.93 22.97
N ASP A 26 -10.40 -18.96 23.21
CA ASP A 26 -10.15 -19.89 24.30
C ASP A 26 -8.86 -20.67 24.01
N ASN A 27 -7.97 -20.77 25.00
CA ASN A 27 -6.69 -21.47 24.86
C ASN A 27 -5.81 -20.95 23.69
N PHE A 28 -5.53 -19.63 23.67
CA PHE A 28 -4.71 -18.97 22.64
C PHE A 28 -3.42 -19.73 22.27
N TRP A 29 -2.71 -20.26 23.26
CA TRP A 29 -1.47 -21.01 23.02
C TRP A 29 -1.70 -22.31 22.25
N SER A 30 -2.77 -23.05 22.54
CA SER A 30 -3.09 -24.25 21.78
C SER A 30 -3.54 -23.91 20.34
N ALA A 31 -4.29 -22.83 20.17
CA ALA A 31 -4.70 -22.34 18.87
C ALA A 31 -3.52 -21.85 18.00
N LEU A 32 -2.48 -21.29 18.63
CA LEU A 32 -1.28 -20.83 17.92
C LEU A 32 -0.45 -22.00 17.34
N PHE A 33 -0.40 -23.14 18.02
CA PHE A 33 0.38 -24.30 17.57
C PHE A 33 -0.43 -25.30 16.73
N ASN A 34 -1.77 -25.18 16.70
CA ASN A 34 -2.64 -26.02 15.91
C ASN A 34 -3.48 -25.18 14.95
N PRO A 35 -3.04 -25.00 13.69
CA PRO A 35 -3.72 -24.16 12.70
C PRO A 35 -5.20 -24.52 12.47
N ASP A 36 -5.53 -25.81 12.53
CA ASP A 36 -6.88 -26.32 12.30
C ASP A 36 -7.82 -26.10 13.50
N SER A 37 -7.29 -25.74 14.67
CA SER A 37 -8.09 -25.59 15.89
C SER A 37 -8.84 -24.25 15.99
N ASN A 38 -8.44 -23.22 15.24
CA ASN A 38 -9.05 -21.90 15.35
C ASN A 38 -8.96 -21.09 14.05
N GLU A 39 -10.05 -21.09 13.27
CA GLU A 39 -10.17 -20.36 12.00
C GLU A 39 -10.03 -18.85 12.19
N ILE A 40 -10.52 -18.28 13.30
CA ILE A 40 -10.44 -16.84 13.55
C ILE A 40 -8.99 -16.39 13.64
N LEU A 41 -8.15 -17.17 14.32
CA LEU A 41 -6.74 -16.84 14.45
C LEU A 41 -6.02 -16.93 13.10
N TRP A 42 -6.17 -18.05 12.38
CA TRP A 42 -5.36 -18.36 11.22
C TRP A 42 -5.90 -17.82 9.90
N GLN A 43 -7.24 -17.71 9.74
CA GLN A 43 -7.86 -17.21 8.51
C GLN A 43 -8.15 -15.70 8.56
N ILE A 44 -8.24 -15.11 9.77
CA ILE A 44 -8.61 -13.71 9.91
C ILE A 44 -7.50 -12.88 10.54
N ARG A 45 -7.05 -13.22 11.77
CA ARG A 45 -6.11 -12.37 12.51
C ARG A 45 -4.70 -12.45 11.96
N PHE A 46 -4.18 -13.65 11.76
CA PHE A 46 -2.82 -13.84 11.28
C PHE A 46 -2.55 -13.17 9.93
N PRO A 47 -3.39 -13.33 8.90
CA PRO A 47 -3.20 -12.62 7.63
C PRO A 47 -3.24 -11.11 7.77
N ARG A 48 -4.15 -10.56 8.59
CA ARG A 48 -4.25 -9.12 8.82
C ARG A 48 -3.03 -8.53 9.50
N VAL A 49 -2.58 -9.16 10.58
CA VAL A 49 -1.42 -8.67 11.35
C VAL A 49 -0.15 -8.79 10.51
N THR A 50 0.00 -9.89 9.77
CA THR A 50 1.13 -10.08 8.86
C THR A 50 1.11 -9.05 7.74
N ALA A 51 -0.05 -8.81 7.12
CA ALA A 51 -0.21 -7.76 6.11
C ALA A 51 0.12 -6.37 6.66
N ALA A 52 -0.28 -6.06 7.90
CA ALA A 52 0.05 -4.77 8.53
C ALA A 52 1.56 -4.56 8.64
N VAL A 53 2.31 -5.59 9.00
CA VAL A 53 3.79 -5.53 9.06
C VAL A 53 4.38 -5.34 7.66
N ILE A 54 3.93 -6.12 6.67
CA ILE A 54 4.43 -6.04 5.29
C ILE A 54 4.14 -4.67 4.68
N VAL A 55 2.90 -4.18 4.80
CA VAL A 55 2.49 -2.87 4.29
C VAL A 55 3.22 -1.74 5.01
N GLY A 56 3.37 -1.84 6.34
CA GLY A 56 4.14 -0.87 7.12
C GLY A 56 5.61 -0.79 6.69
N ALA A 57 6.25 -1.94 6.44
CA ALA A 57 7.61 -1.98 5.91
C ALA A 57 7.71 -1.37 4.50
N ALA A 58 6.74 -1.68 3.61
CA ALA A 58 6.67 -1.09 2.28
C ALA A 58 6.52 0.43 2.33
N LEU A 59 5.62 0.93 3.18
CA LEU A 59 5.39 2.37 3.36
C LEU A 59 6.62 3.08 3.94
N ALA A 60 7.34 2.45 4.86
CA ALA A 60 8.58 3.00 5.41
C ALA A 60 9.65 3.18 4.32
N VAL A 61 9.86 2.18 3.46
CA VAL A 61 10.81 2.26 2.35
C VAL A 61 10.34 3.29 1.31
N ALA A 62 9.06 3.28 0.94
CA ALA A 62 8.49 4.26 0.02
C ALA A 62 8.61 5.69 0.56
N GLY A 63 8.38 5.89 1.86
CA GLY A 63 8.58 7.17 2.55
C GLY A 63 10.01 7.67 2.45
N LEU A 64 10.99 6.83 2.73
CA LEU A 64 12.41 7.18 2.60
C LEU A 64 12.78 7.58 1.17
N LEU A 65 12.25 6.86 0.16
CA LEU A 65 12.47 7.21 -1.25
C LEU A 65 11.83 8.54 -1.63
N ALA A 66 10.59 8.80 -1.17
CA ALA A 66 9.91 10.06 -1.42
C ALA A 66 10.64 11.24 -0.75
N GLN A 67 11.07 11.08 0.50
CA GLN A 67 11.87 12.07 1.23
C GLN A 67 13.17 12.39 0.50
N GLY A 68 13.87 11.36 0.01
CA GLY A 68 15.08 11.54 -0.77
C GLY A 68 14.83 12.23 -2.12
N ALA A 69 13.77 11.85 -2.84
CA ALA A 69 13.42 12.43 -4.13
C ALA A 69 12.97 13.90 -4.01
N CYS A 70 12.24 14.23 -2.95
CA CYS A 70 11.75 15.58 -2.69
C CYS A 70 12.76 16.43 -1.91
N ASN A 71 13.88 15.85 -1.46
CA ASN A 71 14.83 16.49 -0.53
C ASN A 71 14.10 17.16 0.66
N ASN A 72 13.09 16.47 1.19
CA ASN A 72 12.21 16.98 2.24
C ASN A 72 11.85 15.84 3.21
N ALA A 73 12.23 15.97 4.47
CA ALA A 73 12.02 14.96 5.50
C ALA A 73 10.53 14.69 5.85
N VAL A 74 9.63 15.59 5.45
CA VAL A 74 8.18 15.45 5.67
C VAL A 74 7.43 14.98 4.42
N ALA A 75 8.13 14.68 3.32
CA ALA A 75 7.48 14.17 2.13
C ALA A 75 6.97 12.73 2.35
N GLU A 76 5.79 12.46 1.82
CA GLU A 76 5.16 11.14 1.82
C GLU A 76 4.92 10.64 0.38
N PRO A 77 4.83 9.33 0.13
CA PRO A 77 4.65 8.80 -1.22
C PRO A 77 3.38 9.31 -1.92
N ALA A 78 2.31 9.58 -1.18
CA ALA A 78 1.05 10.05 -1.73
C ALA A 78 1.17 11.40 -2.44
N ILE A 79 2.09 12.28 -1.99
CA ILE A 79 2.36 13.59 -2.61
C ILE A 79 2.80 13.44 -4.07
N LEU A 80 3.44 12.32 -4.44
CA LEU A 80 3.88 12.05 -5.80
C LEU A 80 2.77 11.52 -6.73
N GLY A 81 1.54 11.41 -6.22
CA GLY A 81 0.39 10.90 -6.97
C GLY A 81 0.24 9.39 -6.97
N THR A 82 1.11 8.66 -6.27
CA THR A 82 1.11 7.19 -6.25
C THR A 82 -0.21 6.61 -5.77
N ALA A 83 -0.76 7.11 -4.67
CA ALA A 83 -2.01 6.61 -4.09
C ALA A 83 -3.21 6.92 -4.98
N ALA A 84 -3.31 8.14 -5.53
CA ALA A 84 -4.37 8.53 -6.45
C ALA A 84 -4.33 7.72 -7.75
N GLY A 85 -3.12 7.47 -8.28
CA GLY A 85 -2.91 6.62 -9.45
C GLY A 85 -3.26 5.17 -9.20
N ALA A 86 -2.90 4.62 -8.03
CA ALA A 86 -3.27 3.28 -7.63
C ALA A 86 -4.79 3.12 -7.56
N SER A 87 -5.48 4.07 -6.91
CA SER A 87 -6.93 4.10 -6.83
C SER A 87 -7.56 4.17 -8.22
N PHE A 88 -7.08 5.03 -9.09
CA PHE A 88 -7.61 5.18 -10.45
C PHE A 88 -7.42 3.90 -11.28
N GLY A 89 -6.24 3.29 -11.26
CA GLY A 89 -5.97 2.06 -12.01
C GLY A 89 -6.86 0.90 -11.58
N ALA A 90 -7.03 0.69 -10.28
CA ALA A 90 -7.91 -0.35 -9.76
C ALA A 90 -9.38 -0.04 -10.03
N VAL A 91 -9.84 1.20 -9.77
CA VAL A 91 -11.24 1.62 -10.02
C VAL A 91 -11.61 1.49 -11.48
N LEU A 92 -10.73 1.89 -12.40
CA LEU A 92 -10.96 1.75 -13.83
C LEU A 92 -11.17 0.28 -14.23
N ALA A 93 -10.34 -0.62 -13.72
CA ALA A 93 -10.44 -2.05 -14.03
C ALA A 93 -11.69 -2.70 -13.39
N ILE A 94 -12.06 -2.27 -12.18
CA ILE A 94 -13.28 -2.74 -11.49
C ILE A 94 -14.52 -2.23 -12.21
N SER A 95 -14.57 -0.94 -12.56
CA SER A 95 -15.71 -0.32 -13.26
C SER A 95 -15.91 -0.87 -14.66
N ALA A 96 -14.85 -1.30 -15.33
CA ALA A 96 -14.90 -1.98 -16.62
C ALA A 96 -15.28 -3.47 -16.50
N GLY A 97 -15.49 -4.00 -15.30
CA GLY A 97 -15.82 -5.41 -15.08
C GLY A 97 -14.66 -6.38 -15.35
N LEU A 98 -13.43 -5.87 -15.49
CA LEU A 98 -12.25 -6.69 -15.80
C LEU A 98 -11.72 -7.46 -14.59
N VAL A 99 -11.90 -6.89 -13.40
CA VAL A 99 -11.41 -7.46 -12.13
C VAL A 99 -12.42 -7.23 -11.01
N GLN A 100 -12.38 -8.08 -10.00
CA GLN A 100 -13.18 -7.92 -8.78
C GLN A 100 -12.36 -7.26 -7.67
N VAL A 101 -13.04 -6.59 -6.75
CA VAL A 101 -12.43 -6.00 -5.56
C VAL A 101 -11.74 -7.08 -4.74
N GLY A 102 -10.51 -6.80 -4.26
CA GLY A 102 -9.74 -7.72 -3.43
C GLY A 102 -8.99 -8.82 -4.19
N THR A 103 -9.03 -8.82 -5.52
CA THR A 103 -8.28 -9.80 -6.33
C THR A 103 -6.86 -9.33 -6.65
N ILE A 104 -5.98 -10.28 -6.99
CA ILE A 104 -4.62 -9.99 -7.48
C ILE A 104 -4.67 -9.09 -8.74
N GLY A 105 -5.69 -9.24 -9.58
CA GLY A 105 -5.91 -8.38 -10.74
C GLY A 105 -6.10 -6.90 -10.35
N ALA A 106 -6.89 -6.62 -9.32
CA ALA A 106 -7.07 -5.25 -8.82
C ALA A 106 -5.76 -4.67 -8.26
N ILE A 107 -4.97 -5.47 -7.55
CA ILE A 107 -3.64 -5.09 -7.05
C ILE A 107 -2.71 -4.76 -8.22
N ALA A 108 -2.67 -5.59 -9.26
CA ALA A 108 -1.84 -5.37 -10.44
C ALA A 108 -2.23 -4.09 -11.19
N CYS A 109 -3.53 -3.87 -11.44
CA CYS A 109 -4.03 -2.64 -12.06
C CYS A 109 -3.73 -1.39 -11.22
N GLY A 110 -3.89 -1.48 -9.91
CA GLY A 110 -3.50 -0.41 -8.99
C GLY A 110 -2.00 -0.13 -9.03
N THR A 111 -1.16 -1.16 -9.06
CA THR A 111 0.30 -1.00 -9.17
C THR A 111 0.69 -0.32 -10.47
N ILE A 112 0.11 -0.72 -11.59
CA ILE A 112 0.33 -0.08 -12.90
C ILE A 112 -0.11 1.38 -12.86
N GLY A 113 -1.29 1.67 -12.31
CA GLY A 113 -1.80 3.04 -12.15
C GLY A 113 -0.86 3.91 -11.30
N ALA A 114 -0.34 3.38 -10.19
CA ALA A 114 0.64 4.08 -9.35
C ALA A 114 1.93 4.40 -10.11
N LEU A 115 2.48 3.43 -10.86
CA LEU A 115 3.70 3.60 -11.64
C LEU A 115 3.52 4.64 -12.75
N LEU A 116 2.40 4.59 -13.48
CA LEU A 116 2.09 5.54 -14.55
C LEU A 116 1.94 6.96 -14.00
N THR A 117 1.20 7.12 -12.92
CA THR A 117 0.95 8.44 -12.31
C THR A 117 2.23 9.03 -11.73
N THR A 118 3.03 8.22 -11.02
CA THR A 118 4.31 8.67 -10.49
C THR A 118 5.27 9.06 -11.62
N SER A 119 5.35 8.25 -12.69
CA SER A 119 6.17 8.56 -13.86
C SER A 119 5.71 9.86 -14.55
N LEU A 120 4.40 10.08 -14.63
CA LEU A 120 3.83 11.31 -15.16
C LEU A 120 4.23 12.52 -14.31
N THR A 121 4.15 12.40 -12.98
CA THR A 121 4.58 13.46 -12.05
C THR A 121 6.04 13.84 -12.27
N PHE A 122 6.94 12.88 -12.36
CA PHE A 122 8.36 13.15 -12.62
C PHE A 122 8.59 13.76 -13.99
N LYS A 123 7.93 13.29 -15.05
CA LYS A 123 8.04 13.85 -16.39
C LYS A 123 7.55 15.31 -16.45
N LEU A 124 6.39 15.58 -15.87
CA LEU A 124 5.84 16.95 -15.86
C LEU A 124 6.70 17.91 -15.02
N ALA A 125 7.23 17.45 -13.89
CA ALA A 125 8.14 18.26 -13.08
C ALA A 125 9.45 18.57 -13.82
N ALA A 126 9.93 17.65 -14.66
CA ALA A 126 11.14 17.84 -15.46
C ALA A 126 11.01 18.82 -16.61
N ILE A 127 9.81 19.03 -17.17
CA ILE A 127 9.56 19.92 -18.33
C ILE A 127 9.96 21.39 -18.04
N ARG A 128 9.89 21.83 -16.80
CA ARG A 128 10.19 23.21 -16.38
C ARG A 128 11.67 23.47 -16.02
N GLY A 129 12.57 22.60 -16.39
CA GLY A 129 14.00 22.73 -16.07
C GLY A 129 14.42 21.76 -14.96
N ALA A 130 15.40 22.13 -14.13
CA ALA A 130 15.88 21.22 -13.10
C ALA A 130 14.76 20.72 -12.18
N LEU A 131 14.73 19.42 -11.92
CA LEU A 131 13.83 18.80 -10.95
C LEU A 131 14.03 19.47 -9.58
N SER A 132 13.22 20.50 -9.28
CA SER A 132 13.22 21.14 -7.99
C SER A 132 12.30 20.38 -7.04
N SER A 133 12.69 20.25 -5.80
CA SER A 133 11.86 19.63 -4.74
C SER A 133 10.48 20.26 -4.65
N PHE A 134 10.40 21.59 -4.75
CA PHE A 134 9.16 22.34 -4.75
C PHE A 134 8.29 22.03 -5.99
N GLY A 135 8.90 22.01 -7.18
CA GLY A 135 8.21 21.71 -8.43
C GLY A 135 7.64 20.28 -8.42
N LEU A 136 8.39 19.31 -7.90
CA LEU A 136 7.95 17.92 -7.81
C LEU A 136 6.73 17.77 -6.87
N ILE A 137 6.74 18.43 -5.72
CA ILE A 137 5.62 18.44 -4.78
C ILE A 137 4.39 19.10 -5.40
N LEU A 138 4.55 20.29 -6.02
CA LEU A 138 3.44 21.03 -6.61
C LEU A 138 2.76 20.25 -7.75
N VAL A 139 3.57 19.69 -8.66
CA VAL A 139 3.08 18.84 -9.76
C VAL A 139 2.42 17.58 -9.22
N GLY A 140 3.00 16.94 -8.21
CA GLY A 140 2.44 15.75 -7.59
C GLY A 140 1.06 16.00 -6.97
N ILE A 141 0.89 17.11 -6.27
CA ILE A 141 -0.42 17.52 -5.71
C ILE A 141 -1.44 17.75 -6.85
N ALA A 142 -1.07 18.45 -7.91
CA ALA A 142 -1.95 18.69 -9.04
C ALA A 142 -2.35 17.40 -9.76
N VAL A 143 -1.40 16.50 -10.00
CA VAL A 143 -1.64 15.17 -10.58
C VAL A 143 -2.55 14.35 -9.67
N SER A 144 -2.28 14.32 -8.36
CA SER A 144 -3.12 13.63 -7.39
C SER A 144 -4.57 14.13 -7.41
N ALA A 145 -4.77 15.43 -7.47
CA ALA A 145 -6.10 16.03 -7.53
C ALA A 145 -6.87 15.61 -8.78
N ILE A 146 -6.21 15.60 -9.96
CA ILE A 146 -6.79 15.16 -11.23
C ILE A 146 -7.21 13.69 -11.14
N PHE A 147 -6.32 12.80 -10.71
CA PHE A 147 -6.63 11.37 -10.63
C PHE A 147 -7.70 11.07 -9.58
N THR A 148 -7.72 11.79 -8.45
CA THR A 148 -8.79 11.68 -7.45
C THR A 148 -10.15 12.12 -8.03
N ALA A 149 -10.18 13.20 -8.82
CA ALA A 149 -11.40 13.63 -9.50
C ALA A 149 -11.88 12.58 -10.52
N LEU A 150 -10.96 11.97 -11.27
CA LEU A 150 -11.27 10.89 -12.22
C LEU A 150 -11.84 9.65 -11.50
N VAL A 151 -11.31 9.28 -10.32
CA VAL A 151 -11.89 8.23 -9.47
C VAL A 151 -13.32 8.59 -9.06
N GLY A 152 -13.58 9.84 -8.68
CA GLY A 152 -14.92 10.31 -8.33
C GLY A 152 -15.90 10.20 -9.52
N ILE A 153 -15.48 10.60 -10.71
CA ILE A 153 -16.27 10.49 -11.94
C ILE A 153 -16.56 9.01 -12.26
N ALA A 154 -15.53 8.13 -12.25
CA ALA A 154 -15.71 6.72 -12.49
C ALA A 154 -16.67 6.08 -11.49
N SER A 155 -16.57 6.45 -10.21
CA SER A 155 -17.47 5.96 -9.16
C SER A 155 -18.91 6.43 -9.33
N ALA A 156 -19.14 7.58 -9.95
CA ALA A 156 -20.49 8.10 -10.24
C ALA A 156 -21.16 7.39 -11.42
N MET A 157 -20.38 6.77 -12.31
CA MET A 157 -20.87 6.09 -13.52
C MET A 157 -21.24 4.61 -13.32
N VAL A 158 -20.90 4.02 -12.18
CA VAL A 158 -21.16 2.62 -11.87
C VAL A 158 -22.39 2.44 -10.99
N SER A 159 -22.83 1.19 -10.79
CA SER A 159 -23.93 0.89 -9.89
C SER A 159 -23.63 1.32 -8.45
N ARG A 160 -24.68 1.55 -7.64
CA ARG A 160 -24.52 1.92 -6.22
C ARG A 160 -23.74 0.86 -5.41
N ALA A 161 -23.83 -0.40 -5.78
CA ALA A 161 -23.11 -1.49 -5.13
C ALA A 161 -21.61 -1.40 -5.45
N ASP A 162 -21.28 -1.19 -6.72
CA ASP A 162 -19.89 -1.05 -7.17
C ASP A 162 -19.25 0.25 -6.64
N ALA A 163 -19.98 1.37 -6.64
CA ALA A 163 -19.51 2.63 -6.08
C ALA A 163 -19.15 2.51 -4.59
N ARG A 164 -19.94 1.73 -3.81
CA ARG A 164 -19.63 1.44 -2.41
C ARG A 164 -18.37 0.60 -2.28
N SER A 165 -18.21 -0.43 -3.09
CA SER A 165 -17.03 -1.29 -3.13
C SER A 165 -15.78 -0.50 -3.52
N ILE A 166 -15.87 0.36 -4.51
CA ILE A 166 -14.81 1.27 -4.96
C ILE A 166 -14.40 2.24 -3.84
N SER A 167 -15.36 2.86 -3.19
CA SER A 167 -15.10 3.77 -2.07
C SER A 167 -14.38 3.06 -0.93
N PHE A 168 -14.86 1.86 -0.57
CA PHE A 168 -14.24 1.04 0.47
C PHE A 168 -12.79 0.64 0.10
N TRP A 169 -12.56 0.29 -1.17
CA TRP A 169 -11.23 -0.04 -1.67
C TRP A 169 -10.29 1.18 -1.67
N SER A 170 -10.80 2.36 -2.06
CA SER A 170 -10.00 3.60 -2.14
C SER A 170 -9.51 4.09 -0.77
N PHE A 171 -10.26 3.85 0.29
CA PHE A 171 -9.81 4.13 1.67
C PHE A 171 -8.74 3.15 2.14
N GLY A 172 -8.64 1.97 1.51
CA GLY A 172 -7.79 0.88 1.93
C GLY A 172 -8.31 0.16 3.18
N SER A 173 -8.19 -1.15 3.21
CA SER A 173 -8.59 -1.94 4.37
C SER A 173 -7.83 -3.25 4.43
N LEU A 174 -7.30 -3.59 5.58
CA LEU A 174 -6.76 -4.91 5.87
C LEU A 174 -7.85 -5.92 6.26
N ALA A 175 -9.10 -5.46 6.40
CA ALA A 175 -10.21 -6.34 6.82
C ALA A 175 -10.56 -7.40 5.77
N LEU A 176 -10.29 -7.12 4.50
CA LEU A 176 -10.56 -8.03 3.38
C LEU A 176 -9.35 -8.89 2.98
N ILE A 177 -8.27 -8.82 3.73
CA ILE A 177 -7.09 -9.62 3.41
C ILE A 177 -7.35 -11.09 3.72
N THR A 178 -7.08 -11.94 2.74
CA THR A 178 -7.13 -13.40 2.85
C THR A 178 -5.72 -13.97 2.76
N PRO A 179 -5.47 -15.23 3.19
CA PRO A 179 -4.18 -15.86 3.03
C PRO A 179 -3.66 -15.82 1.59
N ASP A 180 -4.55 -16.01 0.60
CA ASP A 180 -4.20 -16.00 -0.82
C ASP A 180 -3.74 -14.62 -1.30
N ASN A 181 -4.44 -13.56 -0.88
CA ASN A 181 -4.07 -12.19 -1.23
C ASN A 181 -2.80 -11.72 -0.53
N LEU A 182 -2.50 -12.26 0.67
CA LEU A 182 -1.29 -11.95 1.42
C LEU A 182 -0.03 -12.29 0.62
N ILE A 183 -0.05 -13.39 -0.11
CA ILE A 183 1.08 -13.81 -0.97
C ILE A 183 1.35 -12.75 -2.05
N GLY A 184 0.31 -12.25 -2.71
CA GLY A 184 0.43 -11.20 -3.73
C GLY A 184 1.02 -9.91 -3.16
N VAL A 185 0.55 -9.48 -1.99
CA VAL A 185 1.07 -8.29 -1.28
C VAL A 185 2.54 -8.49 -0.87
N ALA A 186 2.90 -9.68 -0.37
CA ALA A 186 4.27 -9.99 0.02
C ALA A 186 5.22 -9.97 -1.18
N ILE A 187 4.84 -10.60 -2.30
CA ILE A 187 5.65 -10.65 -3.53
C ILE A 187 5.89 -9.24 -4.06
N THR A 188 4.85 -8.43 -4.22
CA THR A 188 4.97 -7.06 -4.74
C THR A 188 5.84 -6.18 -3.82
N THR A 189 5.71 -6.33 -2.51
CA THR A 189 6.53 -5.61 -1.53
C THR A 189 8.00 -6.03 -1.61
N VAL A 190 8.30 -7.33 -1.65
CA VAL A 190 9.67 -7.82 -1.73
C VAL A 190 10.34 -7.36 -3.03
N ILE A 191 9.63 -7.44 -4.16
CA ILE A 191 10.14 -6.93 -5.46
C ILE A 191 10.41 -5.43 -5.37
N GLY A 192 9.46 -4.64 -4.83
CA GLY A 192 9.63 -3.20 -4.67
C GLY A 192 10.84 -2.83 -3.80
N ILE A 193 11.00 -3.49 -2.66
CA ILE A 193 12.14 -3.28 -1.76
C ILE A 193 13.46 -3.70 -2.44
N ALA A 194 13.50 -4.82 -3.15
CA ALA A 194 14.69 -5.29 -3.85
C ALA A 194 15.13 -4.31 -4.95
N ILE A 195 14.18 -3.77 -5.71
CA ILE A 195 14.45 -2.74 -6.72
C ILE A 195 15.00 -1.47 -6.06
N ALA A 196 14.34 -1.00 -4.99
CA ALA A 196 14.78 0.16 -4.23
C ALA A 196 16.20 0.00 -3.71
N TRP A 197 16.51 -1.15 -3.11
CA TRP A 197 17.83 -1.49 -2.61
C TRP A 197 18.90 -1.47 -3.70
N LYS A 198 18.61 -2.09 -4.86
CA LYS A 198 19.52 -2.11 -6.00
C LYS A 198 19.84 -0.72 -6.52
N ILE A 199 18.82 0.15 -6.63
CA ILE A 199 18.99 1.53 -7.11
C ILE A 199 19.81 2.35 -6.10
N CYS A 200 19.52 2.26 -4.81
CA CYS A 200 20.26 2.97 -3.77
C CYS A 200 21.74 2.55 -3.74
N ARG A 201 22.00 1.25 -3.83
CA ARG A 201 23.37 0.73 -3.82
C ARG A 201 24.18 1.13 -5.06
N SER A 202 23.55 1.21 -6.22
CA SER A 202 24.21 1.64 -7.46
C SER A 202 24.67 3.10 -7.40
N LYS A 203 23.92 3.98 -6.69
CA LYS A 203 24.28 5.40 -6.54
C LYS A 203 25.33 5.66 -5.45
N SER A 204 25.48 4.77 -4.47
CA SER A 204 26.50 4.89 -3.44
C SER A 204 27.88 4.40 -3.89
N ALA A 205 27.97 3.79 -5.07
CA ALA A 205 29.20 3.28 -5.65
C ALA A 205 29.81 4.20 -6.73
N GLN A 206 29.20 5.37 -6.98
CA GLN A 206 29.70 6.47 -7.82
C GLN A 206 30.10 7.67 -6.93
#